data_74e6f71f12872ee03d65fa5b3c0389da
#
_entry.id   74e6f71f12872ee03d65fa5b3c0389da
#
_cell.length_a   1.000
_cell.length_b   1.000
_cell.length_c   1.000
_cell.angle_alpha   90.00
_cell.angle_beta   90.00
_cell.angle_gamma   90.00
#
_symmetry.space_group_name_H-M   'P 1'
#
loop_
_entity.id
_entity.type
_entity.pdbx_description
1 polymer ?
#
loop_
_entity_poly.entity_id
_entity_poly.type
_entity_poly.pdbx_seq_one_letter_code
_entity_poly.pdbx_strand_id
1 'polypeptide(L)'
;NNGIPVPTETKTKVLTATDLSGYEGFIFNNRSLTIHTTSYVCFDKLLSALLNAIEILKEQVVLIERLGFRTLNAFKEIDKKLSAQIQPQFLGMYGEQNNFQHNYNESLCVSNNINTLSRVIIQNSVIAFPPDVQGDILKTPDVLDNLPCLHAMVDIDSSWSGREKYDYAFLKQVFENIHDDLKLKLNNVVVEKL
;
A
#
# COMPACT_ATOMS: atom_id res chain seq x y z
N ASN A 1 -29.79 28.77 21.04
CA ASN A 1 -29.62 27.39 20.56
C ASN A 1 -28.13 27.07 20.55
N ASN A 2 -27.64 26.47 21.62
CA ASN A 2 -26.32 25.84 21.65
C ASN A 2 -26.44 24.54 20.84
N GLY A 3 -26.13 24.63 19.53
CA GLY A 3 -26.10 23.46 18.65
C GLY A 3 -25.00 22.49 19.04
N ILE A 4 -25.33 21.54 19.90
CA ILE A 4 -24.48 20.37 20.12
C ILE A 4 -24.53 19.58 18.80
N PRO A 5 -23.36 19.29 18.16
CA PRO A 5 -23.35 18.48 16.95
C PRO A 5 -23.96 17.12 17.27
N VAL A 6 -25.07 16.80 16.63
CA VAL A 6 -25.66 15.45 16.70
C VAL A 6 -24.82 14.56 15.79
N PRO A 7 -24.22 13.48 16.28
CA PRO A 7 -23.48 12.55 15.43
C PRO A 7 -24.43 11.97 14.38
N THR A 8 -24.12 12.20 13.11
CA THR A 8 -24.86 11.64 11.99
C THR A 8 -24.22 10.31 11.62
N GLU A 9 -24.93 9.22 11.86
CA GLU A 9 -24.50 7.90 11.44
C GLU A 9 -24.68 7.75 9.92
N THR A 10 -23.58 7.63 9.17
CA THR A 10 -23.62 7.38 7.73
C THR A 10 -23.36 5.90 7.48
N LYS A 11 -24.37 5.16 7.02
CA LYS A 11 -24.19 3.76 6.60
C LYS A 11 -23.68 3.69 5.17
N THR A 12 -22.49 3.20 4.99
CA THR A 12 -21.92 2.92 3.67
C THR A 12 -21.99 1.41 3.39
N LYS A 13 -22.58 1.04 2.25
CA LYS A 13 -22.54 -0.35 1.77
C LYS A 13 -21.14 -0.63 1.21
N VAL A 14 -20.52 -1.68 1.70
CA VAL A 14 -19.23 -2.18 1.21
C VAL A 14 -19.47 -3.59 0.68
N LEU A 15 -19.06 -3.83 -0.56
CA LEU A 15 -19.03 -5.16 -1.17
C LEU A 15 -17.59 -5.63 -1.19
N THR A 16 -17.38 -6.84 -0.74
CA THR A 16 -16.08 -7.51 -0.79
C THR A 16 -16.21 -8.79 -1.61
N ALA A 17 -15.22 -9.07 -2.41
CA ALA A 17 -15.11 -10.31 -3.17
C ALA A 17 -13.67 -10.79 -3.11
N THR A 18 -13.47 -12.08 -2.89
CA THR A 18 -12.15 -12.71 -2.91
C THR A 18 -12.14 -13.86 -3.91
N ASP A 19 -10.96 -14.17 -4.43
CA ASP A 19 -10.76 -15.37 -5.20
C ASP A 19 -10.88 -16.62 -4.29
N LEU A 20 -10.94 -17.81 -4.90
CA LEU A 20 -11.06 -19.07 -4.16
C LEU A 20 -9.84 -19.36 -3.26
N SER A 21 -8.69 -18.84 -3.61
CA SER A 21 -7.47 -19.00 -2.81
C SER A 21 -7.47 -18.10 -1.57
N GLY A 22 -8.20 -16.98 -1.62
CA GLY A 22 -8.28 -15.96 -0.58
C GLY A 22 -7.08 -15.01 -0.55
N TYR A 23 -6.25 -14.97 -1.59
CA TYR A 23 -5.07 -14.10 -1.67
C TYR A 23 -5.28 -12.84 -2.52
N GLU A 24 -6.32 -12.80 -3.35
CA GLU A 24 -6.67 -11.64 -4.16
C GLU A 24 -8.11 -11.24 -3.91
N GLY A 25 -8.42 -9.96 -3.96
CA GLY A 25 -9.78 -9.52 -3.74
C GLY A 25 -10.06 -8.08 -4.14
N PHE A 26 -11.34 -7.77 -4.15
CA PHE A 26 -11.88 -6.44 -4.42
C PHE A 26 -12.66 -5.92 -3.22
N ILE A 27 -12.52 -4.64 -2.97
CA ILE A 27 -13.39 -3.86 -2.10
C ILE A 27 -14.05 -2.78 -2.94
N PHE A 28 -15.35 -2.78 -2.97
CA PHE A 28 -16.13 -1.80 -3.70
C PHE A 28 -17.13 -1.10 -2.78
N ASN A 29 -17.17 0.20 -2.85
CA ASN A 29 -18.19 1.04 -2.22
C ASN A 29 -18.63 2.14 -3.19
N ASN A 30 -19.55 3.00 -2.74
CA ASN A 30 -20.10 4.07 -3.58
C ASN A 30 -19.09 5.15 -4.04
N ARG A 31 -17.84 5.10 -3.59
CA ARG A 31 -16.81 6.11 -3.89
C ARG A 31 -15.48 5.52 -4.34
N SER A 32 -15.26 4.23 -4.12
CA SER A 32 -13.96 3.62 -4.43
C SER A 32 -14.09 2.17 -4.88
N LEU A 33 -13.19 1.80 -5.77
CA LEU A 33 -12.88 0.42 -6.12
C LEU A 33 -11.43 0.18 -5.75
N THR A 34 -11.17 -0.83 -4.94
CA THR A 34 -9.83 -1.24 -4.54
C THR A 34 -9.62 -2.70 -4.94
N ILE A 35 -8.52 -3.01 -5.60
CA ILE A 35 -8.00 -4.36 -5.71
C ILE A 35 -6.84 -4.52 -4.73
N HIS A 36 -6.75 -5.64 -4.07
CA HIS A 36 -5.65 -5.97 -3.18
C HIS A 36 -5.22 -7.42 -3.33
N THR A 37 -3.96 -7.69 -3.05
CA THR A 37 -3.38 -9.02 -3.08
C THR A 37 -2.31 -9.17 -2.02
N THR A 38 -2.24 -10.36 -1.41
CA THR A 38 -1.13 -10.80 -0.55
C THR A 38 -0.24 -11.83 -1.28
N SER A 39 -0.54 -12.11 -2.56
CA SER A 39 0.24 -12.96 -3.46
C SER A 39 0.61 -12.19 -4.74
N TYR A 40 1.28 -11.05 -4.57
CA TYR A 40 1.67 -10.19 -5.69
C TYR A 40 2.65 -10.92 -6.62
N VAL A 41 2.33 -10.95 -7.91
CA VAL A 41 3.16 -11.58 -8.96
C VAL A 41 3.86 -10.50 -9.81
N CYS A 42 3.07 -9.62 -10.42
CA CYS A 42 3.58 -8.52 -11.23
C CYS A 42 2.52 -7.42 -11.37
N PHE A 43 3.00 -6.23 -11.70
CA PHE A 43 2.17 -5.04 -11.88
C PHE A 43 1.14 -5.20 -13.00
N ASP A 44 1.53 -5.76 -14.14
CA ASP A 44 0.66 -5.89 -15.32
C ASP A 44 -0.58 -6.74 -15.03
N LYS A 45 -0.43 -7.82 -14.26
CA LYS A 45 -1.55 -8.67 -13.84
C LYS A 45 -2.53 -7.88 -12.98
N LEU A 46 -2.02 -7.16 -11.97
CA LEU A 46 -2.83 -6.36 -11.06
C LEU A 46 -3.52 -5.21 -11.78
N LEU A 47 -2.77 -4.48 -12.63
CA LEU A 47 -3.30 -3.38 -13.43
C LEU A 47 -4.40 -3.87 -14.38
N SER A 48 -4.18 -4.97 -15.07
CA SER A 48 -5.18 -5.55 -15.99
C SER A 48 -6.47 -5.92 -15.25
N ALA A 49 -6.37 -6.53 -14.07
CA ALA A 49 -7.53 -6.87 -13.26
C ALA A 49 -8.30 -5.62 -12.80
N LEU A 50 -7.59 -4.58 -12.37
CA LEU A 50 -8.21 -3.31 -11.96
C LEU A 50 -8.88 -2.59 -13.12
N LEU A 51 -8.22 -2.47 -14.27
CA LEU A 51 -8.76 -1.80 -15.44
C LEU A 51 -9.99 -2.54 -15.99
N ASN A 52 -9.99 -3.87 -16.01
CA ASN A 52 -11.15 -4.67 -16.38
C ASN A 52 -12.33 -4.43 -15.44
N ALA A 53 -12.08 -4.35 -14.13
CA ALA A 53 -13.14 -4.06 -13.16
C ALA A 53 -13.69 -2.64 -13.32
N ILE A 54 -12.86 -1.65 -13.60
CA ILE A 54 -13.30 -0.27 -13.89
C ILE A 54 -14.10 -0.23 -15.20
N GLU A 55 -13.69 -0.97 -16.23
CA GLU A 55 -14.41 -1.05 -17.52
C GLU A 55 -15.84 -1.59 -17.34
N ILE A 56 -16.04 -2.58 -16.46
CA ILE A 56 -17.38 -3.08 -16.10
C ILE A 56 -18.23 -1.98 -15.44
N LEU A 57 -17.61 -1.09 -14.69
CA LEU A 57 -18.28 -0.03 -13.94
C LEU A 57 -18.36 1.32 -14.69
N LYS A 58 -17.85 1.42 -15.91
CA LYS A 58 -17.66 2.70 -16.61
C LYS A 58 -18.91 3.55 -16.73
N GLU A 59 -20.09 2.92 -16.89
CA GLU A 59 -21.35 3.65 -17.00
C GLU A 59 -21.77 4.34 -15.67
N GLN A 60 -21.21 3.90 -14.54
CA GLN A 60 -21.45 4.46 -13.21
C GLN A 60 -20.32 5.42 -12.79
N VAL A 61 -19.17 5.36 -13.45
CA VAL A 61 -18.01 6.21 -13.14
C VAL A 61 -18.11 7.52 -13.91
N VAL A 62 -18.51 8.59 -13.23
CA VAL A 62 -18.65 9.92 -13.86
C VAL A 62 -17.32 10.66 -13.86
N LEU A 63 -16.62 10.62 -12.74
CA LEU A 63 -15.34 11.32 -12.53
C LEU A 63 -14.42 10.46 -11.70
N ILE A 64 -13.12 10.60 -12.01
CA ILE A 64 -12.03 10.00 -11.26
C ILE A 64 -11.29 11.13 -10.56
N GLU A 65 -11.24 11.06 -9.23
CA GLU A 65 -10.64 12.10 -8.40
C GLU A 65 -9.31 11.65 -7.77
N ARG A 66 -9.11 10.33 -7.63
CA ARG A 66 -7.87 9.76 -7.09
C ARG A 66 -7.59 8.39 -7.70
N LEU A 67 -6.33 8.17 -8.05
CA LEU A 67 -5.77 6.87 -8.40
C LEU A 67 -4.61 6.60 -7.45
N GLY A 68 -4.46 5.38 -6.96
CA GLY A 68 -3.40 5.06 -6.03
C GLY A 68 -2.90 3.64 -6.15
N PHE A 69 -1.63 3.44 -5.80
CA PHE A 69 -1.00 2.15 -5.68
C PHE A 69 -0.12 2.13 -4.43
N ARG A 70 -0.30 1.12 -3.58
CA ARG A 70 0.44 0.97 -2.33
C ARG A 70 1.06 -0.41 -2.24
N THR A 71 2.29 -0.48 -1.77
CA THR A 71 2.99 -1.73 -1.49
C THR A 71 3.46 -1.77 -0.05
N LEU A 72 3.37 -2.96 0.54
CA LEU A 72 3.91 -3.29 1.85
C LEU A 72 4.95 -4.40 1.68
N ASN A 73 6.20 -4.10 1.97
CA ASN A 73 7.32 -5.03 1.84
C ASN A 73 7.93 -5.29 3.21
N ALA A 74 7.93 -6.54 3.65
CA ALA A 74 8.48 -6.96 4.94
C ALA A 74 9.85 -7.61 4.76
N PHE A 75 10.84 -7.12 5.50
CA PHE A 75 12.22 -7.61 5.53
C PHE A 75 12.53 -8.11 6.94
N LYS A 76 12.67 -9.43 7.11
CA LYS A 76 12.98 -10.05 8.40
C LYS A 76 14.49 -10.15 8.60
N GLU A 77 14.95 -9.95 9.83
CA GLU A 77 16.32 -10.27 10.24
C GLU A 77 16.40 -11.74 10.67
N ILE A 78 16.38 -12.66 9.70
CA ILE A 78 16.55 -14.10 9.97
C ILE A 78 17.91 -14.55 9.41
N ASP A 79 18.06 -14.50 8.09
CA ASP A 79 19.27 -14.97 7.40
C ASP A 79 20.23 -13.83 7.06
N LYS A 80 19.71 -12.61 6.90
CA LYS A 80 20.46 -11.40 6.60
C LYS A 80 20.13 -10.31 7.61
N LYS A 81 21.13 -9.57 8.10
CA LYS A 81 20.92 -8.38 8.90
C LYS A 81 20.13 -7.33 8.11
N LEU A 82 19.31 -6.54 8.80
CA LEU A 82 18.57 -5.45 8.14
C LEU A 82 19.50 -4.45 7.44
N SER A 83 20.72 -4.25 7.96
CA SER A 83 21.76 -3.42 7.32
C SER A 83 22.23 -3.93 5.95
N ALA A 84 22.00 -5.20 5.62
CA ALA A 84 22.26 -5.76 4.30
C ALA A 84 21.04 -5.71 3.36
N GLN A 85 19.88 -5.31 3.88
CA GLN A 85 18.61 -5.27 3.15
C GLN A 85 18.09 -3.85 2.96
N ILE A 86 18.28 -2.98 3.95
CA ILE A 86 17.78 -1.61 4.00
C ILE A 86 18.95 -0.63 3.97
N GLN A 87 18.83 0.44 3.21
CA GLN A 87 19.85 1.48 3.07
C GLN A 87 20.14 2.16 4.43
N PRO A 88 21.41 2.49 4.74
CA PRO A 88 21.84 2.99 6.05
C PRO A 88 21.05 4.20 6.57
N GLN A 89 20.64 5.12 5.69
CA GLN A 89 19.91 6.33 6.06
C GLN A 89 18.52 6.05 6.67
N PHE A 90 17.97 4.85 6.47
CA PHE A 90 16.67 4.46 7.01
C PHE A 90 16.77 3.59 8.26
N LEU A 91 17.97 3.18 8.64
CA LEU A 91 18.19 2.30 9.79
C LEU A 91 18.14 3.05 11.14
N GLY A 92 18.34 4.37 11.14
CA GLY A 92 18.43 5.15 12.36
C GLY A 92 19.57 4.65 13.26
N MET A 93 19.28 4.35 14.52
CA MET A 93 20.24 3.83 15.51
C MET A 93 20.28 2.30 15.57
N TYR A 94 19.74 1.61 14.56
CA TYR A 94 19.81 0.16 14.48
C TYR A 94 21.27 -0.33 14.48
N GLY A 95 21.57 -1.33 15.34
CA GLY A 95 22.91 -1.91 15.48
C GLY A 95 23.87 -1.14 16.40
N GLU A 96 23.53 0.08 16.83
CA GLU A 96 24.36 0.87 17.75
C GLU A 96 24.05 0.57 19.23
N GLN A 97 22.87 0.03 19.51
CA GLN A 97 22.38 -0.21 20.86
C GLN A 97 21.86 -1.64 21.04
N ASN A 98 22.21 -2.26 22.18
CA ASN A 98 21.76 -3.62 22.52
C ASN A 98 20.24 -3.74 22.79
N ASN A 99 19.52 -2.62 22.96
CA ASN A 99 18.09 -2.58 23.31
C ASN A 99 17.27 -1.82 22.25
N PHE A 100 17.60 -1.96 20.98
CA PHE A 100 16.83 -1.34 19.90
C PHE A 100 15.38 -1.86 19.91
N GLN A 101 14.40 -0.96 20.00
CA GLN A 101 12.97 -1.30 20.02
C GLN A 101 12.29 -1.00 18.69
N HIS A 102 12.43 0.25 18.20
CA HIS A 102 11.84 0.67 16.95
C HIS A 102 12.54 1.88 16.35
N ASN A 103 12.40 2.04 15.04
CA ASN A 103 12.72 3.25 14.29
C ASN A 103 11.59 3.52 13.29
N TYR A 104 11.27 4.79 13.08
CA TYR A 104 10.23 5.22 12.15
C TYR A 104 10.77 6.35 11.29
N ASN A 105 10.79 6.14 9.99
CA ASN A 105 11.10 7.15 8.99
C ASN A 105 9.88 7.35 8.09
N GLU A 106 9.48 8.59 7.87
CA GLU A 106 8.41 8.94 6.95
C GLU A 106 8.85 10.10 6.07
N SER A 107 8.54 10.02 4.80
CA SER A 107 8.75 11.11 3.86
C SER A 107 7.60 11.20 2.86
N LEU A 108 7.17 12.42 2.56
CA LEU A 108 6.20 12.74 1.53
C LEU A 108 6.90 13.48 0.40
N CYS A 109 6.85 12.92 -0.80
CA CYS A 109 7.33 13.55 -2.04
C CYS A 109 6.14 13.91 -2.92
N VAL A 110 6.20 15.08 -3.55
CA VAL A 110 5.17 15.56 -4.49
C VAL A 110 5.83 15.90 -5.82
N SER A 111 5.40 15.26 -6.90
CA SER A 111 5.91 15.50 -8.24
C SER A 111 4.81 15.22 -9.28
N ASN A 112 4.58 16.13 -10.24
CA ASN A 112 3.66 15.93 -11.36
C ASN A 112 2.25 15.44 -10.96
N ASN A 113 1.66 15.99 -9.91
CA ASN A 113 0.38 15.58 -9.32
C ASN A 113 0.39 14.16 -8.73
N ILE A 114 1.56 13.56 -8.54
CA ILE A 114 1.73 12.32 -7.81
C ILE A 114 2.30 12.65 -6.42
N ASN A 115 1.61 12.18 -5.40
CA ASN A 115 2.03 12.24 -4.01
C ASN A 115 2.50 10.84 -3.62
N THR A 116 3.74 10.72 -3.16
CA THR A 116 4.29 9.44 -2.69
C THR A 116 4.70 9.56 -1.24
N LEU A 117 3.98 8.84 -0.39
CA LEU A 117 4.27 8.68 1.02
C LEU A 117 5.09 7.39 1.20
N SER A 118 6.30 7.54 1.72
CA SER A 118 7.22 6.42 1.99
C SER A 118 7.47 6.32 3.48
N ARG A 119 7.25 5.13 4.06
CA ARG A 119 7.51 4.83 5.46
C ARG A 119 8.45 3.63 5.57
N VAL A 120 9.43 3.75 6.42
CA VAL A 120 10.30 2.63 6.83
C VAL A 120 10.18 2.47 8.34
N ILE A 121 9.57 1.38 8.76
CA ILE A 121 9.29 1.07 10.16
C ILE A 121 10.12 -0.14 10.54
N ILE A 122 11.10 0.04 11.41
CA ILE A 122 11.92 -1.05 11.95
C ILE A 122 11.47 -1.30 13.39
N GLN A 123 11.10 -2.53 13.69
CA GLN A 123 10.62 -2.88 15.03
C GLN A 123 10.85 -4.36 15.36
N ASN A 124 10.89 -4.64 16.66
CA ASN A 124 10.94 -6.02 17.17
C ASN A 124 9.56 -6.42 17.70
N SER A 125 8.74 -6.97 16.81
CA SER A 125 7.35 -7.36 17.09
C SER A 125 6.87 -8.41 16.08
N VAL A 126 5.62 -8.85 16.25
CA VAL A 126 4.91 -9.58 15.21
C VAL A 126 4.70 -8.66 14.00
N ILE A 127 4.92 -9.18 12.80
CA ILE A 127 4.64 -8.44 11.56
C ILE A 127 3.13 -8.30 11.41
N ALA A 128 2.66 -7.08 11.27
CA ALA A 128 1.24 -6.76 11.11
C ALA A 128 1.04 -5.73 10.00
N PHE A 129 -0.13 -5.77 9.37
CA PHE A 129 -0.52 -4.70 8.45
C PHE A 129 -0.71 -3.38 9.20
N PRO A 130 -0.39 -2.23 8.56
CA PRO A 130 -0.77 -0.94 9.10
C PRO A 130 -2.27 -0.87 9.42
N PRO A 131 -2.68 -0.16 10.48
CA PRO A 131 -4.08 -0.15 10.94
C PRO A 131 -5.09 0.38 9.91
N ASP A 132 -4.63 1.15 8.94
CA ASP A 132 -5.43 1.71 7.85
C ASP A 132 -5.59 0.74 6.66
N VAL A 133 -4.89 -0.40 6.68
CA VAL A 133 -5.03 -1.46 5.67
C VAL A 133 -6.00 -2.53 6.19
N GLN A 134 -7.07 -2.75 5.46
CA GLN A 134 -8.05 -3.78 5.78
C GLN A 134 -7.48 -5.17 5.43
N GLY A 135 -6.63 -5.70 6.31
CA GLY A 135 -5.97 -7.02 6.13
C GLY A 135 -6.88 -8.22 6.33
N ASP A 136 -8.02 -8.04 7.00
CA ASP A 136 -8.90 -9.15 7.44
C ASP A 136 -9.64 -9.87 6.31
N ILE A 137 -9.61 -9.32 5.09
CA ILE A 137 -10.35 -9.87 3.94
C ILE A 137 -9.52 -10.92 3.19
N LEU A 138 -8.20 -10.81 3.24
CA LEU A 138 -7.30 -11.71 2.54
C LEU A 138 -6.54 -12.62 3.51
N LYS A 139 -6.19 -13.80 3.02
CA LYS A 139 -5.24 -14.66 3.73
C LYS A 139 -3.91 -13.95 3.88
N THR A 140 -3.40 -13.99 5.09
CA THR A 140 -2.04 -13.55 5.38
C THR A 140 -1.05 -14.57 4.79
N PRO A 141 -0.01 -14.13 4.07
CA PRO A 141 1.04 -15.04 3.61
C PRO A 141 1.72 -15.75 4.78
N ASP A 142 2.11 -17.01 4.59
CA ASP A 142 2.80 -17.82 5.63
C ASP A 142 4.11 -17.16 6.09
N VAL A 143 4.71 -16.28 5.28
CA VAL A 143 5.89 -15.50 5.64
C VAL A 143 5.64 -14.55 6.82
N LEU A 144 4.39 -14.19 7.07
CA LEU A 144 3.97 -13.38 8.22
C LEU A 144 3.56 -14.33 9.36
N ASP A 145 4.50 -15.16 9.83
CA ASP A 145 4.26 -15.97 11.02
C ASP A 145 4.00 -15.08 12.23
N ASN A 146 3.22 -15.57 13.18
CA ASN A 146 2.81 -14.84 14.36
C ASN A 146 3.91 -14.76 15.45
N LEU A 147 5.17 -14.99 15.11
CA LEU A 147 6.29 -14.91 16.05
C LEU A 147 6.92 -13.52 15.96
N PRO A 148 7.20 -12.90 17.12
CA PRO A 148 7.95 -11.65 17.15
C PRO A 148 9.35 -11.82 16.54
N CYS A 149 9.73 -10.91 15.67
CA CYS A 149 11.07 -10.84 15.09
C CYS A 149 11.45 -9.39 14.82
N LEU A 150 12.75 -9.14 14.75
CA LEU A 150 13.24 -7.85 14.26
C LEU A 150 13.03 -7.81 12.73
N HIS A 151 12.29 -6.80 12.28
CA HIS A 151 11.96 -6.65 10.87
C HIS A 151 11.86 -5.18 10.48
N ALA A 152 11.95 -4.92 9.18
CA ALA A 152 11.61 -3.65 8.57
C ALA A 152 10.34 -3.83 7.72
N MET A 153 9.35 -2.96 7.91
CA MET A 153 8.21 -2.78 7.01
C MET A 153 8.48 -1.54 6.14
N VAL A 154 8.55 -1.73 4.84
CA VAL A 154 8.64 -0.65 3.85
C VAL A 154 7.28 -0.49 3.22
N ASP A 155 6.61 0.60 3.57
CA ASP A 155 5.26 0.96 3.14
C ASP A 155 5.35 2.18 2.21
N ILE A 156 5.00 2.00 0.95
CA ILE A 156 5.01 3.06 -0.05
C ILE A 156 3.63 3.19 -0.66
N ASP A 157 3.01 4.35 -0.50
CA ASP A 157 1.70 4.73 -1.05
C ASP A 157 1.88 5.89 -2.03
N SER A 158 1.75 5.60 -3.32
CA SER A 158 1.80 6.59 -4.39
C SER A 158 0.41 6.83 -4.94
N SER A 159 0.03 8.10 -5.10
CA SER A 159 -1.29 8.45 -5.63
C SER A 159 -1.26 9.72 -6.48
N TRP A 160 -2.00 9.66 -7.57
CA TRP A 160 -2.40 10.82 -8.34
C TRP A 160 -3.73 11.37 -7.81
N SER A 161 -3.88 12.69 -7.78
CA SER A 161 -5.12 13.38 -7.46
C SER A 161 -5.43 14.42 -8.52
N GLY A 162 -6.69 14.43 -8.96
CA GLY A 162 -7.17 15.35 -10.01
C GLY A 162 -8.68 15.26 -10.14
N ARG A 163 -9.20 15.61 -11.30
CA ARG A 163 -10.61 15.50 -11.62
C ARG A 163 -10.78 15.27 -13.11
N GLU A 164 -10.82 14.01 -13.49
CA GLU A 164 -10.86 13.59 -14.89
C GLU A 164 -12.06 12.71 -15.19
N LYS A 165 -12.56 12.77 -16.41
CA LYS A 165 -13.54 11.81 -16.89
C LYS A 165 -12.88 10.46 -17.11
N TYR A 166 -13.70 9.40 -17.10
CA TYR A 166 -13.21 8.08 -17.45
C TYR A 166 -12.57 8.09 -18.85
N ASP A 167 -11.30 7.71 -18.91
CA ASP A 167 -10.55 7.45 -20.13
C ASP A 167 -9.56 6.31 -19.85
N TYR A 168 -9.68 5.22 -20.60
CA TYR A 168 -8.86 4.02 -20.38
C TYR A 168 -7.36 4.28 -20.57
N ALA A 169 -6.99 5.03 -21.63
CA ALA A 169 -5.59 5.30 -21.92
C ALA A 169 -4.96 6.20 -20.87
N PHE A 170 -5.70 7.22 -20.42
CA PHE A 170 -5.30 8.09 -19.31
C PHE A 170 -5.09 7.29 -18.02
N LEU A 171 -6.06 6.44 -17.63
CA LEU A 171 -5.94 5.62 -16.42
C LEU A 171 -4.71 4.73 -16.46
N LYS A 172 -4.52 4.01 -17.57
CA LYS A 172 -3.36 3.15 -17.76
C LYS A 172 -2.06 3.92 -17.58
N GLN A 173 -1.92 5.05 -18.28
CA GLN A 173 -0.72 5.89 -18.20
C GLN A 173 -0.45 6.42 -16.78
N VAL A 174 -1.50 6.85 -16.06
CA VAL A 174 -1.33 7.36 -14.70
C VAL A 174 -0.91 6.24 -13.75
N PHE A 175 -1.48 5.03 -13.86
CA PHE A 175 -1.07 3.90 -13.04
C PHE A 175 0.36 3.45 -13.33
N GLU A 176 0.79 3.47 -14.60
CA GLU A 176 2.18 3.20 -14.98
C GLU A 176 3.14 4.23 -14.33
N ASN A 177 2.81 5.52 -14.40
CA ASN A 177 3.60 6.59 -13.78
C ASN A 177 3.68 6.43 -12.24
N ILE A 178 2.55 6.10 -11.59
CA ILE A 178 2.48 5.83 -10.15
C ILE A 178 3.38 4.63 -9.77
N HIS A 179 3.30 3.56 -10.55
CA HIS A 179 4.11 2.35 -10.34
C HIS A 179 5.61 2.62 -10.48
N ASP A 180 6.00 3.38 -11.51
CA ASP A 180 7.39 3.73 -11.77
C ASP A 180 7.97 4.59 -10.64
N ASP A 181 7.20 5.59 -10.16
CA ASP A 181 7.61 6.40 -9.01
C ASP A 181 7.73 5.55 -7.74
N LEU A 182 6.76 4.68 -7.47
CA LEU A 182 6.78 3.76 -6.34
C LEU A 182 8.01 2.84 -6.39
N LYS A 183 8.29 2.23 -7.55
CA LYS A 183 9.46 1.38 -7.76
C LYS A 183 10.76 2.13 -7.54
N LEU A 184 10.86 3.37 -8.03
CA LEU A 184 12.01 4.23 -7.79
C LEU A 184 12.22 4.47 -6.29
N LYS A 185 11.15 4.78 -5.54
CA LYS A 185 11.23 5.00 -4.09
C LYS A 185 11.63 3.73 -3.34
N LEU A 186 11.05 2.59 -3.70
CA LEU A 186 11.41 1.30 -3.10
C LEU A 186 12.91 0.99 -3.33
N ASN A 187 13.39 1.16 -4.55
CA ASN A 187 14.80 0.95 -4.90
C ASN A 187 15.77 1.91 -4.19
N ASN A 188 15.28 3.05 -3.70
CA ASN A 188 16.08 3.97 -2.88
C ASN A 188 16.13 3.56 -1.40
N VAL A 189 15.20 2.72 -0.96
CA VAL A 189 15.12 2.21 0.42
C VAL A 189 15.88 0.89 0.57
N VAL A 190 15.80 0.00 -0.42
CA VAL A 190 16.42 -1.32 -0.36
C VAL A 190 17.84 -1.32 -0.90
N VAL A 191 18.71 -2.23 -0.40
CA VAL A 191 20.09 -2.36 -0.87
C VAL A 191 20.15 -3.09 -2.21
N GLU A 192 19.45 -4.22 -2.33
CA GLU A 192 19.32 -4.98 -3.59
C GLU A 192 18.13 -4.41 -4.38
N LYS A 193 18.38 -3.92 -5.58
CA LYS A 193 17.32 -3.39 -6.46
C LYS A 193 16.39 -4.51 -6.92
N LEU A 194 15.11 -4.26 -6.82
CA LEU A 194 14.02 -5.15 -7.22
C LEU A 194 13.59 -4.95 -8.67
#